data_96eb55c0cf3fd10dacd723c790163e1a
#
_entry.id   96eb55c0cf3fd10dacd723c790163e1a
#
_cell.length_a   1.000
_cell.length_b   1.000
_cell.length_c   1.000
_cell.angle_alpha   90.00
_cell.angle_beta   90.00
_cell.angle_gamma   90.00
#
_symmetry.space_group_name_H-M   'P 1'
#
loop_
_entity.id
_entity.type
_entity.pdbx_description
1 polymer ?
#
loop_
_entity_poly.entity_id
_entity_poly.type
_entity_poly.pdbx_seq_one_letter_code
_entity_poly.pdbx_strand_id
1 'polypeptide(L)'
;FYNLSYYSKNILEIFMIWEGGMSFHGGLLGVILSTYIFSKKNNINPFFFLDLISMSAPIGIFLGRISNFINSELYGREANILWSVKFEKIDNIFRHPSQIYEAIFEGIILFFILNFIFKKYLYKSPGLISALFLIFYSIFRFIIEFTREPDIQIGYILFNLTLGQFLSFLFFLFGLFLFYKKNEFK
;
A
#
# COMPACT_ATOMS: atom_id res chain seq x y z
N PHE A 1 5.82 9.79 13.74
CA PHE A 1 6.31 8.47 14.11
C PHE A 1 7.84 8.40 14.09
N TYR A 2 8.51 8.79 13.02
CA TYR A 2 9.96 8.63 12.87
C TYR A 2 10.79 9.68 13.64
N ASN A 3 10.27 10.88 13.90
CA ASN A 3 10.96 11.99 14.54
C ASN A 3 10.16 12.57 15.71
N LEU A 4 9.68 11.73 16.61
CA LEU A 4 8.83 12.15 17.73
C LEU A 4 9.51 13.20 18.62
N SER A 5 10.81 13.05 18.89
CA SER A 5 11.61 13.98 19.68
C SER A 5 11.76 15.37 19.04
N TYR A 6 11.80 15.43 17.72
CA TYR A 6 11.88 16.69 16.98
C TYR A 6 10.52 17.41 17.00
N TYR A 7 9.44 16.74 16.64
CA TYR A 7 8.10 17.32 16.57
C TYR A 7 7.50 17.64 17.96
N SER A 8 7.96 16.99 19.02
CA SER A 8 7.56 17.38 20.38
C SER A 8 8.09 18.74 20.81
N LYS A 9 9.21 19.18 20.21
CA LYS A 9 9.80 20.52 20.44
C LYS A 9 9.26 21.57 19.46
N ASN A 10 8.81 21.14 18.28
CA ASN A 10 8.38 22.01 17.17
C ASN A 10 6.94 21.67 16.74
N ILE A 11 5.98 21.82 17.65
CA ILE A 11 4.58 21.39 17.47
C ILE A 11 3.91 22.06 16.24
N LEU A 12 4.25 23.30 15.93
CA LEU A 12 3.68 24.02 14.80
C LEU A 12 4.07 23.43 13.45
N GLU A 13 5.24 22.80 13.33
CA GLU A 13 5.70 22.17 12.11
C GLU A 13 4.88 20.91 11.73
N ILE A 14 4.13 20.33 12.67
CA ILE A 14 3.20 19.23 12.38
C ILE A 14 2.15 19.63 11.34
N PHE A 15 1.80 20.91 11.28
CA PHE A 15 0.82 21.43 10.35
C PHE A 15 1.42 21.92 9.01
N MET A 16 2.75 21.96 8.91
CA MET A 16 3.48 22.41 7.72
C MET A 16 3.67 21.26 6.72
N ILE A 17 2.58 20.74 6.18
CA ILE A 17 2.59 19.59 5.25
C ILE A 17 3.37 19.83 3.96
N TRP A 18 3.58 21.09 3.59
CA TRP A 18 4.36 21.49 2.40
C TRP A 18 5.87 21.32 2.57
N GLU A 19 6.38 21.15 3.78
CA GLU A 19 7.80 20.87 4.04
C GLU A 19 8.16 19.39 3.90
N GLY A 20 7.15 18.54 3.64
CA GLY A 20 7.34 17.09 3.50
C GLY A 20 7.32 16.36 4.85
N GLY A 21 7.95 15.18 4.90
CA GLY A 21 8.04 14.39 6.14
C GLY A 21 6.75 13.66 6.54
N MET A 22 5.77 13.58 5.65
CA MET A 22 4.52 12.85 5.92
C MET A 22 4.76 11.36 6.07
N SER A 23 4.27 10.79 7.17
CA SER A 23 4.35 9.35 7.42
C SER A 23 3.15 8.63 6.79
N PHE A 24 3.43 7.61 5.96
CA PHE A 24 2.39 6.71 5.45
C PHE A 24 1.56 6.09 6.59
N HIS A 25 2.21 5.63 7.65
CA HIS A 25 1.51 5.04 8.80
C HIS A 25 0.62 6.05 9.53
N GLY A 26 1.08 7.30 9.67
CA GLY A 26 0.28 8.39 10.23
C GLY A 26 -0.96 8.69 9.37
N GLY A 27 -0.79 8.76 8.06
CA GLY A 27 -1.89 8.94 7.10
C GLY A 27 -2.90 7.80 7.18
N LEU A 28 -2.44 6.56 7.18
CA LEU A 28 -3.29 5.37 7.28
C LEU A 28 -4.13 5.36 8.58
N LEU A 29 -3.48 5.61 9.73
CA LEU A 29 -4.18 5.70 11.01
C LEU A 29 -5.18 6.85 11.04
N GLY A 30 -4.83 8.01 10.46
CA GLY A 30 -5.72 9.15 10.32
C GLY A 30 -6.97 8.81 9.50
N VAL A 31 -6.81 8.12 8.38
CA VAL A 31 -7.93 7.66 7.53
C VAL A 31 -8.81 6.67 8.27
N ILE A 32 -8.24 5.68 8.96
CA ILE A 32 -9.01 4.69 9.74
C ILE A 32 -9.80 5.39 10.85
N LEU A 33 -9.16 6.27 11.61
CA LEU A 33 -9.79 6.97 12.74
C LEU A 33 -10.90 7.91 12.26
N SER A 34 -10.64 8.73 11.23
CA SER A 34 -11.64 9.64 10.66
C SER A 34 -12.83 8.89 10.09
N THR A 35 -12.58 7.79 9.40
CA THR A 35 -13.64 6.90 8.87
C THR A 35 -14.50 6.34 10.00
N TYR A 36 -13.89 5.88 11.09
CA TYR A 36 -14.60 5.34 12.25
C TYR A 36 -15.45 6.42 12.94
N ILE A 37 -14.89 7.60 13.21
CA ILE A 37 -15.59 8.70 13.87
C ILE A 37 -16.76 9.18 13.00
N PHE A 38 -16.53 9.38 11.70
CA PHE A 38 -17.56 9.80 10.76
C PHE A 38 -18.71 8.79 10.66
N SER A 39 -18.38 7.52 10.56
CA SER A 39 -19.33 6.43 10.48
C SER A 39 -20.20 6.34 11.73
N LYS A 40 -19.57 6.44 12.92
CA LYS A 40 -20.27 6.41 14.20
C LYS A 40 -21.22 7.61 14.35
N LYS A 41 -20.78 8.81 13.96
CA LYS A 41 -21.60 10.03 14.03
C LYS A 41 -22.84 9.96 13.14
N ASN A 42 -22.74 9.30 11.98
CA ASN A 42 -23.82 9.21 11.00
C ASN A 42 -24.60 7.87 11.06
N ASN A 43 -24.32 6.99 12.02
CA ASN A 43 -24.92 5.66 12.15
C ASN A 43 -24.78 4.80 10.88
N ILE A 44 -23.63 4.90 10.19
CA ILE A 44 -23.30 4.14 9.00
C ILE A 44 -22.22 3.11 9.35
N ASN A 45 -22.28 1.93 8.74
CA ASN A 45 -21.26 0.91 8.95
C ASN A 45 -19.89 1.40 8.43
N PRO A 46 -18.82 1.47 9.27
CA PRO A 46 -17.51 1.95 8.86
C PRO A 46 -16.89 1.15 7.72
N PHE A 47 -17.20 -0.14 7.61
CA PHE A 47 -16.73 -0.98 6.52
C PHE A 47 -17.24 -0.57 5.15
N PHE A 48 -18.36 0.14 5.07
CA PHE A 48 -18.84 0.71 3.82
C PHE A 48 -17.85 1.74 3.26
N PHE A 49 -17.38 2.66 4.10
CA PHE A 49 -16.39 3.65 3.69
C PHE A 49 -15.01 3.05 3.44
N LEU A 50 -14.61 2.05 4.24
CA LEU A 50 -13.36 1.33 4.00
C LEU A 50 -13.37 0.62 2.64
N ASP A 51 -14.51 0.07 2.22
CA ASP A 51 -14.66 -0.55 0.89
C ASP A 51 -14.52 0.49 -0.24
N LEU A 52 -15.09 1.70 -0.08
CA LEU A 52 -14.91 2.79 -1.04
C LEU A 52 -13.44 3.23 -1.14
N ILE A 53 -12.78 3.38 -0.01
CA ILE A 53 -11.35 3.73 0.05
C ILE A 53 -10.51 2.63 -0.61
N SER A 54 -10.76 1.37 -0.25
CA SER A 54 -10.04 0.21 -0.80
C SER A 54 -10.20 0.06 -2.31
N MET A 55 -11.37 0.41 -2.84
CA MET A 55 -11.61 0.40 -4.29
C MET A 55 -10.86 1.51 -5.01
N SER A 56 -10.70 2.69 -4.40
CA SER A 56 -10.02 3.84 -5.01
C SER A 56 -8.50 3.84 -4.78
N ALA A 57 -8.01 3.21 -3.71
CA ALA A 57 -6.59 3.18 -3.35
C ALA A 57 -5.66 2.69 -4.49
N PRO A 58 -6.00 1.67 -5.31
CA PRO A 58 -5.15 1.23 -6.41
C PRO A 58 -4.84 2.32 -7.44
N ILE A 59 -5.75 3.28 -7.65
CA ILE A 59 -5.52 4.42 -8.57
C ILE A 59 -4.39 5.29 -8.01
N GLY A 60 -4.43 5.59 -6.72
CA GLY A 60 -3.38 6.34 -6.04
C GLY A 60 -2.04 5.61 -6.03
N ILE A 61 -2.06 4.29 -5.82
CA ILE A 61 -0.86 3.44 -5.89
C ILE A 61 -0.26 3.53 -7.30
N PHE A 62 -1.07 3.33 -8.35
CA PHE A 62 -0.60 3.43 -9.73
C PHE A 62 0.12 4.76 -10.01
N LEU A 63 -0.52 5.88 -9.71
CA LEU A 63 0.07 7.21 -9.95
C LEU A 63 1.34 7.45 -9.13
N GLY A 64 1.35 7.02 -7.87
CA GLY A 64 2.52 7.12 -7.00
C GLY A 64 3.69 6.29 -7.51
N ARG A 65 3.46 5.07 -8.04
CA ARG A 65 4.52 4.23 -8.61
C ARG A 65 5.08 4.77 -9.91
N ILE A 66 4.23 5.35 -10.76
CA ILE A 66 4.71 6.07 -11.95
C ILE A 66 5.57 7.27 -11.56
N SER A 67 5.18 8.02 -10.53
CA SER A 67 5.98 9.13 -10.00
C SER A 67 7.34 8.63 -9.47
N ASN A 68 7.38 7.54 -8.69
CA ASN A 68 8.62 6.95 -8.20
C ASN A 68 9.54 6.51 -9.36
N PHE A 69 8.99 5.96 -10.43
CA PHE A 69 9.76 5.59 -11.62
C PHE A 69 10.40 6.81 -12.29
N ILE A 70 9.65 7.89 -12.49
CA ILE A 70 10.14 9.13 -13.10
C ILE A 70 11.23 9.77 -12.21
N ASN A 71 11.06 9.70 -10.89
CA ASN A 71 12.01 10.26 -9.93
C ASN A 71 13.23 9.35 -9.68
N SER A 72 13.23 8.12 -10.22
CA SER A 72 14.28 7.11 -9.95
C SER A 72 14.33 6.67 -8.49
N GLU A 73 13.17 6.64 -7.82
CA GLU A 73 13.02 6.21 -6.43
C GLU A 73 12.55 4.75 -6.36
N LEU A 74 12.88 4.04 -5.27
CA LEU A 74 12.42 2.69 -4.97
C LEU A 74 12.64 1.69 -6.14
N TYR A 75 13.78 1.78 -6.78
CA TYR A 75 14.17 0.98 -7.94
C TYR A 75 14.37 -0.51 -7.58
N GLY A 76 14.44 -1.34 -8.60
CA GLY A 76 14.64 -2.78 -8.47
C GLY A 76 16.10 -3.19 -8.38
N ARG A 77 16.30 -4.48 -8.08
CA ARG A 77 17.61 -5.13 -8.06
C ARG A 77 18.25 -5.12 -9.45
N GLU A 78 19.56 -5.31 -9.49
CA GLU A 78 20.30 -5.54 -10.73
C GLU A 78 19.68 -6.68 -11.54
N ALA A 79 19.52 -6.47 -12.84
CA ALA A 79 18.87 -7.41 -13.73
C ALA A 79 19.41 -7.31 -15.15
N ASN A 80 19.68 -8.48 -15.74
CA ASN A 80 20.05 -8.59 -17.14
C ASN A 80 18.89 -9.20 -17.94
N ILE A 81 17.83 -8.42 -18.15
CA ILE A 81 16.62 -8.79 -18.90
C ILE A 81 16.33 -7.75 -19.98
N LEU A 82 15.55 -8.11 -20.99
CA LEU A 82 15.31 -7.26 -22.16
C LEU A 82 14.68 -5.89 -21.83
N TRP A 83 13.92 -5.79 -20.74
CA TRP A 83 13.24 -4.56 -20.32
C TRP A 83 13.84 -3.95 -19.05
N SER A 84 15.09 -4.32 -18.69
CA SER A 84 15.81 -3.65 -17.62
C SER A 84 16.10 -2.18 -17.98
N VAL A 85 16.08 -1.32 -16.96
CA VAL A 85 16.23 0.14 -17.12
C VAL A 85 17.44 0.61 -16.33
N LYS A 86 18.19 1.56 -16.88
CA LYS A 86 19.22 2.30 -16.16
C LYS A 86 18.58 3.53 -15.50
N PHE A 87 18.82 3.69 -14.22
CA PHE A 87 18.43 4.87 -13.46
C PHE A 87 19.67 5.78 -13.31
N GLU A 88 19.96 6.58 -14.35
CA GLU A 88 21.19 7.40 -14.45
C GLU A 88 21.40 8.34 -13.26
N LYS A 89 20.34 8.72 -12.56
CA LYS A 89 20.42 9.52 -11.32
C LYS A 89 21.02 8.73 -10.13
N ILE A 90 21.06 7.39 -10.22
CA ILE A 90 21.48 6.49 -9.14
C ILE A 90 22.82 5.87 -9.49
N ASP A 91 22.88 5.12 -10.59
CA ASP A 91 24.07 4.42 -11.06
C ASP A 91 23.94 4.02 -12.55
N ASN A 92 25.00 3.40 -13.09
CA ASN A 92 25.00 2.91 -14.48
C ASN A 92 24.62 1.42 -14.61
N ILE A 93 23.93 0.86 -13.61
CA ILE A 93 23.55 -0.56 -13.58
C ILE A 93 22.17 -0.73 -14.18
N PHE A 94 21.97 -1.81 -14.94
CA PHE A 94 20.64 -2.21 -15.41
C PHE A 94 19.86 -2.88 -14.27
N ARG A 95 18.63 -2.42 -14.04
CA ARG A 95 17.80 -2.82 -12.91
C ARG A 95 16.40 -3.20 -13.35
N HIS A 96 15.72 -4.03 -12.54
CA HIS A 96 14.29 -4.24 -12.69
C HIS A 96 13.53 -2.91 -12.51
N PRO A 97 12.62 -2.53 -13.42
CA PRO A 97 11.68 -1.43 -13.20
C PRO A 97 10.56 -1.87 -12.24
N SER A 98 10.91 -2.16 -10.97
CA SER A 98 10.00 -2.69 -9.96
C SER A 98 8.79 -1.78 -9.74
N GLN A 99 8.96 -0.45 -9.87
CA GLN A 99 7.89 0.53 -9.75
C GLN A 99 6.80 0.31 -10.83
N ILE A 100 7.20 -0.09 -12.05
CA ILE A 100 6.25 -0.40 -13.14
C ILE A 100 5.50 -1.70 -12.84
N TYR A 101 6.17 -2.71 -12.27
CA TYR A 101 5.48 -3.93 -11.84
C TYR A 101 4.47 -3.63 -10.74
N GLU A 102 4.85 -2.84 -9.73
CA GLU A 102 3.96 -2.37 -8.67
C GLU A 102 2.77 -1.58 -9.27
N ALA A 103 3.01 -0.66 -10.20
CA ALA A 103 1.96 0.11 -10.86
C ALA A 103 0.95 -0.80 -11.59
N ILE A 104 1.42 -1.81 -12.31
CA ILE A 104 0.56 -2.73 -13.06
C ILE A 104 -0.22 -3.64 -12.10
N PHE A 105 0.44 -4.33 -11.18
CA PHE A 105 -0.22 -5.36 -10.35
C PHE A 105 -0.98 -4.76 -9.17
N GLU A 106 -0.35 -3.86 -8.39
CA GLU A 106 -0.96 -3.24 -7.21
C GLU A 106 -1.89 -2.08 -7.60
N GLY A 107 -1.69 -1.48 -8.78
CA GLY A 107 -2.53 -0.42 -9.33
C GLY A 107 -3.60 -0.96 -10.28
N ILE A 108 -3.24 -1.19 -11.55
CA ILE A 108 -4.19 -1.47 -12.64
C ILE A 108 -4.96 -2.77 -12.40
N ILE A 109 -4.25 -3.89 -12.23
CA ILE A 109 -4.88 -5.22 -12.13
C ILE A 109 -5.76 -5.29 -10.88
N LEU A 110 -5.24 -4.83 -9.74
CA LEU A 110 -5.99 -4.79 -8.49
C LEU A 110 -7.25 -3.93 -8.62
N PHE A 111 -7.17 -2.76 -9.25
CA PHE A 111 -8.33 -1.91 -9.50
C PHE A 111 -9.43 -2.63 -10.27
N PHE A 112 -9.09 -3.32 -11.36
CA PHE A 112 -10.07 -4.04 -12.17
C PHE A 112 -10.69 -5.21 -11.41
N ILE A 113 -9.91 -5.98 -10.67
CA ILE A 113 -10.42 -7.07 -9.81
C ILE A 113 -11.45 -6.54 -8.82
N LEU A 114 -11.09 -5.49 -8.07
CA LEU A 114 -11.95 -4.92 -7.04
C LEU A 114 -13.18 -4.27 -7.64
N ASN A 115 -13.05 -3.54 -8.75
CA ASN A 115 -14.19 -2.87 -9.40
C ASN A 115 -15.23 -3.87 -9.94
N PHE A 116 -14.78 -5.00 -10.46
CA PHE A 116 -15.67 -6.07 -10.91
C PHE A 116 -16.51 -6.63 -9.75
N ILE A 117 -15.87 -6.84 -8.60
CA ILE A 117 -16.53 -7.37 -7.40
C ILE A 117 -17.39 -6.30 -6.73
N PHE A 118 -16.90 -5.05 -6.66
CA PHE A 118 -17.54 -3.92 -6.02
C PHE A 118 -18.95 -3.66 -6.53
N LYS A 119 -19.15 -3.62 -7.85
CA LYS A 119 -20.46 -3.41 -8.47
C LYS A 119 -21.53 -4.38 -7.99
N LYS A 120 -21.12 -5.62 -7.63
CA LYS A 120 -22.03 -6.68 -7.22
C LYS A 120 -22.30 -6.70 -5.71
N TYR A 121 -21.31 -6.31 -4.89
CA TYR A 121 -21.31 -6.61 -3.45
C TYR A 121 -21.26 -5.40 -2.51
N LEU A 122 -21.09 -4.16 -3.01
CA LEU A 122 -20.92 -2.95 -2.17
C LEU A 122 -21.93 -2.85 -1.03
N TYR A 123 -23.21 -2.95 -1.33
CA TYR A 123 -24.27 -2.80 -0.32
C TYR A 123 -24.63 -4.12 0.37
N LYS A 124 -24.29 -5.25 -0.25
CA LYS A 124 -24.69 -6.58 0.25
C LYS A 124 -23.72 -7.12 1.30
N SER A 125 -22.48 -6.68 1.22
CA SER A 125 -21.39 -7.24 2.01
C SER A 125 -20.34 -6.19 2.38
N PRO A 126 -20.63 -5.17 3.25
CA PRO A 126 -19.66 -4.16 3.67
C PRO A 126 -18.41 -4.82 4.31
N GLY A 127 -17.20 -4.43 3.91
CA GLY A 127 -15.90 -4.99 4.32
C GLY A 127 -15.35 -6.09 3.41
N LEU A 128 -16.12 -6.58 2.42
CA LEU A 128 -15.64 -7.57 1.48
C LEU A 128 -14.54 -7.02 0.59
N ILE A 129 -14.74 -5.82 0.06
CA ILE A 129 -13.77 -5.19 -0.83
C ILE A 129 -12.46 -4.86 -0.09
N SER A 130 -12.57 -4.38 1.15
CA SER A 130 -11.42 -4.13 2.02
C SER A 130 -10.63 -5.41 2.32
N ALA A 131 -11.32 -6.51 2.60
CA ALA A 131 -10.68 -7.80 2.81
C ALA A 131 -9.96 -8.29 1.55
N LEU A 132 -10.61 -8.22 0.39
CA LEU A 132 -10.03 -8.62 -0.89
C LEU A 132 -8.88 -7.70 -1.32
N PHE A 133 -8.99 -6.39 -1.06
CA PHE A 133 -7.87 -5.47 -1.27
C PHE A 133 -6.64 -5.92 -0.50
N LEU A 134 -6.77 -6.18 0.81
CA LEU A 134 -5.66 -6.64 1.63
C LEU A 134 -5.06 -7.96 1.12
N ILE A 135 -5.90 -8.92 0.74
CA ILE A 135 -5.45 -10.22 0.24
C ILE A 135 -4.66 -10.06 -1.06
N PHE A 136 -5.25 -9.45 -2.09
CA PHE A 136 -4.61 -9.35 -3.41
C PHE A 136 -3.42 -8.41 -3.41
N TYR A 137 -3.53 -7.24 -2.73
CA TYR A 137 -2.40 -6.34 -2.58
C TYR A 137 -1.20 -7.03 -1.93
N SER A 138 -1.43 -7.77 -0.84
CA SER A 138 -0.38 -8.48 -0.12
C SER A 138 0.29 -9.56 -0.98
N ILE A 139 -0.49 -10.30 -1.78
CA ILE A 139 0.06 -11.30 -2.71
C ILE A 139 0.94 -10.62 -3.75
N PHE A 140 0.45 -9.57 -4.41
CA PHE A 140 1.22 -8.86 -5.43
C PHE A 140 2.47 -8.23 -4.84
N ARG A 141 2.34 -7.55 -3.71
CA ARG A 141 3.46 -6.95 -3.00
C ARG A 141 4.52 -7.97 -2.60
N PHE A 142 4.12 -9.09 -2.03
CA PHE A 142 5.05 -10.15 -1.64
C PHE A 142 5.85 -10.69 -2.83
N ILE A 143 5.20 -10.91 -3.98
CA ILE A 143 5.84 -11.42 -5.19
C ILE A 143 6.78 -10.37 -5.80
N ILE A 144 6.33 -9.13 -5.94
CA ILE A 144 7.11 -8.08 -6.59
C ILE A 144 8.33 -7.70 -5.75
N GLU A 145 8.26 -7.84 -4.43
CA GLU A 145 9.38 -7.55 -3.53
C GLU A 145 10.64 -8.37 -3.82
N PHE A 146 10.54 -9.52 -4.48
CA PHE A 146 11.71 -10.27 -4.95
C PHE A 146 12.51 -9.54 -6.02
N THR A 147 11.88 -8.62 -6.75
CA THR A 147 12.53 -7.81 -7.80
C THR A 147 12.98 -6.44 -7.31
N ARG A 148 12.56 -6.04 -6.11
CA ARG A 148 12.89 -4.74 -5.53
C ARG A 148 14.19 -4.77 -4.76
N GLU A 149 14.96 -3.68 -4.82
CA GLU A 149 16.13 -3.49 -3.95
C GLU A 149 15.67 -3.31 -2.50
N PRO A 150 16.20 -4.08 -1.53
CA PRO A 150 15.87 -3.89 -0.12
C PRO A 150 16.23 -2.49 0.37
N ASP A 151 15.45 -1.94 1.29
CA ASP A 151 15.74 -0.65 1.89
C ASP A 151 17.09 -0.69 2.62
N ILE A 152 18.03 0.19 2.24
CA ILE A 152 19.41 0.23 2.74
C ILE A 152 19.47 0.30 4.28
N GLN A 153 18.50 1.00 4.89
CA GLN A 153 18.47 1.21 6.34
C GLN A 153 18.04 -0.02 7.15
N ILE A 154 17.25 -0.93 6.55
CA ILE A 154 16.62 -2.05 7.26
C ILE A 154 17.19 -3.39 6.76
N GLY A 155 17.46 -3.50 5.46
CA GLY A 155 17.96 -4.72 4.83
C GLY A 155 16.98 -5.89 4.94
N TYR A 156 17.54 -7.07 5.23
CA TYR A 156 16.77 -8.29 5.48
C TYR A 156 16.51 -8.44 6.97
N ILE A 157 15.31 -8.92 7.32
CA ILE A 157 14.89 -9.23 8.67
C ILE A 157 14.87 -10.77 8.89
N LEU A 158 13.90 -11.30 9.59
CA LEU A 158 13.76 -12.73 9.86
C LEU A 158 13.67 -13.57 8.57
N PHE A 159 14.36 -14.72 8.52
CA PHE A 159 14.35 -15.68 7.40
C PHE A 159 14.75 -15.10 6.04
N ASN A 160 15.63 -14.11 5.99
CA ASN A 160 16.01 -13.40 4.77
C ASN A 160 14.85 -12.74 4.01
N LEU A 161 13.77 -12.41 4.71
CA LEU A 161 12.67 -11.65 4.17
C LEU A 161 12.95 -10.15 4.30
N THR A 162 12.49 -9.37 3.34
CA THR A 162 12.44 -7.91 3.49
C THR A 162 11.31 -7.50 4.42
N LEU A 163 11.36 -6.27 4.96
CA LEU A 163 10.26 -5.73 5.76
C LEU A 163 8.94 -5.70 4.95
N GLY A 164 9.03 -5.41 3.64
CA GLY A 164 7.87 -5.41 2.75
C GLY A 164 7.20 -6.79 2.66
N GLN A 165 7.98 -7.87 2.55
CA GLN A 165 7.46 -9.24 2.54
C GLN A 165 6.81 -9.62 3.87
N PHE A 166 7.46 -9.30 4.99
CA PHE A 166 6.93 -9.59 6.31
C PHE A 166 5.60 -8.88 6.58
N LEU A 167 5.53 -7.58 6.29
CA LEU A 167 4.29 -6.82 6.44
C LEU A 167 3.18 -7.33 5.50
N SER A 168 3.53 -7.69 4.26
CA SER A 168 2.59 -8.27 3.31
C SER A 168 1.99 -9.57 3.85
N PHE A 169 2.80 -10.43 4.46
CA PHE A 169 2.30 -11.65 5.08
C PHE A 169 1.30 -11.38 6.21
N LEU A 170 1.58 -10.40 7.08
CA LEU A 170 0.67 -10.00 8.15
C LEU A 170 -0.65 -9.42 7.59
N PHE A 171 -0.58 -8.57 6.58
CA PHE A 171 -1.77 -8.01 5.94
C PHE A 171 -2.59 -9.08 5.19
N PHE A 172 -1.94 -10.06 4.61
CA PHE A 172 -2.61 -11.22 4.02
C PHE A 172 -3.43 -12.00 5.06
N LEU A 173 -2.83 -12.34 6.20
CA LEU A 173 -3.52 -13.02 7.29
C LEU A 173 -4.69 -12.20 7.84
N PHE A 174 -4.49 -10.89 8.00
CA PHE A 174 -5.56 -10.00 8.44
C PHE A 174 -6.70 -9.90 7.41
N GLY A 175 -6.36 -9.83 6.13
CA GLY A 175 -7.34 -9.88 5.03
C GLY A 175 -8.17 -11.16 5.05
N LEU A 176 -7.53 -12.32 5.23
CA LEU A 176 -8.21 -13.61 5.39
C LEU A 176 -9.12 -13.63 6.63
N PHE A 177 -8.65 -13.13 7.76
CA PHE A 177 -9.47 -13.04 8.97
C PHE A 177 -10.73 -12.20 8.74
N LEU A 178 -10.61 -11.03 8.11
CA LEU A 178 -11.76 -10.20 7.77
C LEU A 178 -12.71 -10.91 6.80
N PHE A 179 -12.18 -11.61 5.82
CA PHE A 179 -12.96 -12.35 4.85
C PHE A 179 -13.76 -13.49 5.50
N TYR A 180 -13.15 -14.27 6.38
CA TYR A 180 -13.81 -15.35 7.13
C TYR A 180 -14.87 -14.82 8.08
N LYS A 181 -14.52 -13.86 8.94
CA LYS A 181 -15.46 -13.27 9.91
C LYS A 181 -16.74 -12.77 9.24
N LYS A 182 -16.66 -12.37 8.00
CA LYS A 182 -17.80 -11.88 7.25
C LYS A 182 -18.72 -12.97 6.71
N ASN A 183 -18.18 -14.14 6.41
CA ASN A 183 -19.00 -15.27 5.98
C ASN A 183 -19.80 -15.89 7.14
N GLU A 184 -19.39 -15.65 8.39
CA GLU A 184 -20.12 -16.13 9.58
C GLU A 184 -21.35 -15.25 9.91
N PHE A 185 -21.44 -14.02 9.37
CA PHE A 185 -22.56 -13.10 9.62
C PHE A 185 -23.58 -13.07 8.46
N LYS A 186 -23.59 -14.06 7.58
CA LYS A 186 -24.65 -14.34 6.63
C LYS A 186 -25.60 -15.38 7.19
#